data_7f1e2c51941c4c96b13cda282ed30b94
#
_entry.id   7f1e2c51941c4c96b13cda282ed30b94
#
_cell.length_a   1.000
_cell.length_b   1.000
_cell.length_c   1.000
_cell.angle_alpha   90.00
_cell.angle_beta   90.00
_cell.angle_gamma   90.00
#
_symmetry.space_group_name_H-M   'P 1'
#
loop_
_entity.id
_entity.type
_entity.pdbx_description
1 polymer ?
#
loop_
_entity_poly.entity_id
_entity_poly.type
_entity_poly.pdbx_seq_one_letter_code
_entity_poly.pdbx_strand_id
1 'polypeptide(L)'
;MSNSSRHQYESDAGSSAPAPAVNPIWTWLAGGAIALLVALVAIIFWPGIPMYDTVAQYGEVLSNQVDDWHPPVMVRLWQLLHPLAPGTAPMFVLQVALYAVGFGLFVAAFLRNGRRGSAIASAFLALSPFLLGWQMVVLKDGQMLGAMIAALALVAHYRLAARTVPPVIVVVAALLAAYATLVRANAVFATAPLIVFLLQRPRTLLGRGVLALTAIAALLLATPFIDHRIFGAAPSGVAKTQPLFDLAAIAVAMPDSPSPFTSAERAEIVRRHCVKAFFWDPLGEPTACGPAVERLQSEPERILYLDLARAVVSHPFAYSEHRLRHWNSTERWLVEPNLPEAEPPDEAENNDIGLLTPASPIMPAWQSVAAAEAGTPLGWPIVWTVIAALLIPAAWRRRDEAAGSLALALASSVLTLEASFLVISIASDIRYHLWSMTASGLALIMLSDELGQKWRAWIGGALLVGIIVAGGLVTRYSLPAAPSDYQAMIHAPSG
;
A
#
# COMPACT_ATOMS: atom_id res chain seq x y z
N MET A 1 21.08 -24.25 71.53
CA MET A 1 20.72 -25.39 70.70
C MET A 1 19.49 -24.99 69.90
N SER A 2 19.68 -24.52 68.73
CA SER A 2 18.59 -24.22 67.82
C SER A 2 19.08 -24.51 66.36
N ASN A 3 18.54 -25.55 65.82
CA ASN A 3 18.86 -26.08 64.50
C ASN A 3 17.91 -25.40 63.52
N SER A 4 18.42 -24.54 62.64
CA SER A 4 17.67 -23.96 61.54
C SER A 4 18.01 -24.70 60.25
N SER A 5 17.11 -25.57 59.81
CA SER A 5 17.12 -26.24 58.53
C SER A 5 16.76 -25.23 57.40
N ARG A 6 17.74 -24.85 56.60
CA ARG A 6 17.52 -24.14 55.32
C ARG A 6 17.05 -25.18 54.29
N HIS A 7 15.78 -25.09 53.87
CA HIS A 7 15.31 -25.72 52.62
C HIS A 7 15.88 -24.93 51.43
N GLN A 8 16.78 -25.56 50.73
CA GLN A 8 17.20 -25.18 49.37
C GLN A 8 16.03 -25.53 48.41
N TYR A 9 15.38 -24.48 47.88
CA TYR A 9 14.58 -24.62 46.69
C TYR A 9 15.58 -24.61 45.48
N GLU A 10 15.90 -25.77 44.95
CA GLU A 10 16.47 -25.91 43.65
C GLU A 10 15.40 -25.52 42.62
N SER A 11 15.59 -24.36 41.97
CA SER A 11 14.81 -23.96 40.81
C SER A 11 15.27 -24.82 39.62
N ASP A 12 14.50 -25.81 39.26
CA ASP A 12 14.57 -26.46 37.98
C ASP A 12 14.25 -25.43 36.85
N ALA A 13 15.25 -24.65 36.52
CA ALA A 13 15.27 -23.93 35.24
C ALA A 13 15.45 -24.97 34.15
N GLY A 14 14.34 -25.45 33.60
CA GLY A 14 14.33 -26.32 32.43
C GLY A 14 15.14 -25.68 31.29
N SER A 15 16.39 -26.10 31.19
CA SER A 15 17.26 -25.79 30.06
C SER A 15 16.65 -26.41 28.81
N SER A 16 15.80 -25.64 28.11
CA SER A 16 15.44 -26.00 26.74
C SER A 16 16.71 -25.97 25.90
N ALA A 17 17.19 -27.13 25.50
CA ALA A 17 18.32 -27.26 24.58
C ALA A 17 18.07 -26.34 23.36
N PRO A 18 19.06 -25.55 22.93
CA PRO A 18 18.91 -24.70 21.75
C PRO A 18 18.56 -25.60 20.55
N ALA A 19 17.50 -25.22 19.82
CA ALA A 19 17.10 -25.95 18.62
C ALA A 19 18.32 -26.11 17.70
N PRO A 20 18.50 -27.30 17.08
CA PRO A 20 19.68 -27.57 16.26
C PRO A 20 19.80 -26.49 15.18
N ALA A 21 20.97 -25.85 15.12
CA ALA A 21 21.25 -24.79 14.15
C ALA A 21 21.06 -25.36 12.74
N VAL A 22 20.08 -24.81 12.00
CA VAL A 22 19.86 -25.19 10.60
C VAL A 22 21.11 -24.81 9.81
N ASN A 23 21.63 -25.75 9.00
CA ASN A 23 22.79 -25.49 8.15
C ASN A 23 22.52 -24.25 7.28
N PRO A 24 23.38 -23.25 7.29
CA PRO A 24 23.23 -22.00 6.54
C PRO A 24 22.93 -22.21 5.04
N ILE A 25 23.51 -23.24 4.43
CA ILE A 25 23.30 -23.57 3.01
C ILE A 25 21.80 -23.86 2.74
N TRP A 26 21.14 -24.68 3.58
CA TRP A 26 19.73 -25.00 3.40
C TRP A 26 18.82 -23.79 3.55
N THR A 27 19.18 -22.81 4.38
CA THR A 27 18.38 -21.59 4.54
C THR A 27 18.43 -20.71 3.30
N TRP A 28 19.60 -20.60 2.67
CA TRP A 28 19.76 -19.89 1.41
C TRP A 28 19.13 -20.62 0.23
N LEU A 29 19.23 -21.95 0.18
CA LEU A 29 18.56 -22.73 -0.86
C LEU A 29 17.05 -22.60 -0.79
N ALA A 30 16.44 -22.59 0.41
CA ALA A 30 15.02 -22.39 0.57
C ALA A 30 14.58 -20.96 0.17
N GLY A 31 15.34 -19.93 0.57
CA GLY A 31 15.09 -18.56 0.12
C GLY A 31 15.21 -18.42 -1.40
N GLY A 32 16.25 -19.03 -1.99
CA GLY A 32 16.45 -19.10 -3.43
C GLY A 32 15.33 -19.84 -4.17
N ALA A 33 14.78 -20.90 -3.59
CA ALA A 33 13.65 -21.63 -4.16
C ALA A 33 12.38 -20.76 -4.23
N ILE A 34 12.09 -19.95 -3.21
CA ILE A 34 10.97 -18.99 -3.26
C ILE A 34 11.20 -17.93 -4.33
N ALA A 35 12.41 -17.37 -4.40
CA ALA A 35 12.75 -16.41 -5.44
C ALA A 35 12.61 -17.01 -6.85
N LEU A 36 13.03 -18.26 -7.02
CA LEU A 36 12.87 -19.00 -8.28
C LEU A 36 11.39 -19.25 -8.61
N LEU A 37 10.57 -19.64 -7.64
CA LEU A 37 9.12 -19.84 -7.86
C LEU A 37 8.45 -18.54 -8.31
N VAL A 38 8.76 -17.41 -7.68
CA VAL A 38 8.26 -16.10 -8.12
C VAL A 38 8.72 -15.78 -9.55
N ALA A 39 9.99 -16.04 -9.88
CA ALA A 39 10.53 -15.84 -11.22
C ALA A 39 9.87 -16.77 -12.27
N LEU A 40 9.55 -18.02 -11.91
CA LEU A 40 8.84 -18.95 -12.79
C LEU A 40 7.41 -18.48 -13.07
N VAL A 41 6.70 -17.95 -12.06
CA VAL A 41 5.40 -17.31 -12.26
C VAL A 41 5.54 -16.07 -13.16
N ALA A 42 6.59 -15.27 -12.96
CA ALA A 42 6.83 -14.09 -13.79
C ALA A 42 7.01 -14.41 -15.29
N ILE A 43 7.50 -15.61 -15.63
CA ILE A 43 7.59 -16.05 -17.06
C ILE A 43 6.21 -16.13 -17.71
N ILE A 44 5.18 -16.51 -16.93
CA ILE A 44 3.78 -16.58 -17.42
C ILE A 44 3.29 -15.18 -17.84
N PHE A 45 3.79 -14.15 -17.18
CA PHE A 45 3.37 -12.76 -17.34
C PHE A 45 4.34 -11.92 -18.17
N TRP A 46 5.34 -12.54 -18.80
CA TRP A 46 6.33 -11.80 -19.58
C TRP A 46 5.70 -11.07 -20.78
N PRO A 47 6.02 -9.79 -20.99
CA PRO A 47 6.98 -8.88 -20.30
C PRO A 47 6.34 -8.02 -19.19
N GLY A 48 5.25 -8.43 -18.60
CA GLY A 48 4.44 -7.73 -17.62
C GLY A 48 3.19 -7.12 -18.24
N ILE A 49 2.10 -7.03 -17.48
CA ILE A 49 0.84 -6.48 -17.95
C ILE A 49 0.89 -4.96 -17.84
N PRO A 50 0.70 -4.20 -18.94
CA PRO A 50 0.56 -2.75 -18.90
C PRO A 50 -0.88 -2.37 -18.57
N MET A 51 -1.06 -1.53 -17.59
CA MET A 51 -2.30 -0.88 -17.19
C MET A 51 -2.28 0.60 -17.62
N TYR A 52 -3.35 1.33 -17.44
CA TYR A 52 -3.48 2.73 -17.79
C TYR A 52 -2.26 3.59 -17.36
N ASP A 53 -1.88 3.54 -16.09
CA ASP A 53 -0.71 4.28 -15.59
C ASP A 53 0.60 3.86 -16.30
N THR A 54 0.72 2.58 -16.67
CA THR A 54 1.88 2.04 -17.38
C THR A 54 1.98 2.64 -18.77
N VAL A 55 0.86 2.70 -19.47
CA VAL A 55 0.76 3.28 -20.84
C VAL A 55 1.13 4.76 -20.80
N ALA A 56 0.54 5.52 -19.87
CA ALA A 56 0.84 6.94 -19.69
C ALA A 56 2.35 7.17 -19.43
N GLN A 57 2.92 6.48 -18.44
CA GLN A 57 4.35 6.64 -18.09
C GLN A 57 5.29 6.16 -19.21
N TYR A 58 4.95 5.10 -19.94
CA TYR A 58 5.77 4.68 -21.07
C TYR A 58 5.68 5.67 -22.24
N GLY A 59 4.54 6.31 -22.45
CA GLY A 59 4.40 7.44 -23.36
C GLY A 59 5.34 8.60 -23.01
N GLU A 60 5.48 8.91 -21.73
CA GLU A 60 6.46 9.90 -21.23
C GLU A 60 7.92 9.45 -21.45
N VAL A 61 8.21 8.15 -21.30
CA VAL A 61 9.54 7.59 -21.61
C VAL A 61 9.89 7.82 -23.09
N LEU A 62 8.95 7.55 -24.00
CA LEU A 62 9.16 7.67 -25.44
C LEU A 62 9.24 9.13 -25.91
N SER A 63 8.36 9.99 -25.40
CA SER A 63 8.31 11.41 -25.78
C SER A 63 9.36 12.27 -25.08
N ASN A 64 9.92 11.79 -23.96
CA ASN A 64 10.74 12.56 -23.02
C ASN A 64 10.03 13.81 -22.45
N GLN A 65 8.70 13.87 -22.55
CA GLN A 65 7.88 14.91 -21.93
C GLN A 65 7.34 14.34 -20.63
N VAL A 66 7.96 14.69 -19.51
CA VAL A 66 7.66 14.16 -18.18
C VAL A 66 6.91 15.22 -17.41
N ASP A 67 5.78 14.85 -16.81
CA ASP A 67 5.03 15.68 -15.90
C ASP A 67 4.92 15.06 -14.50
N ASP A 68 4.20 15.70 -13.58
CA ASP A 68 4.04 15.28 -12.19
C ASP A 68 2.69 14.58 -11.93
N TRP A 69 1.93 14.22 -12.98
CA TRP A 69 0.72 13.39 -12.80
C TRP A 69 1.05 12.02 -12.20
N HIS A 70 2.12 11.44 -12.72
CA HIS A 70 2.78 10.28 -12.12
C HIS A 70 4.16 10.68 -11.58
N PRO A 71 4.59 10.10 -10.43
CA PRO A 71 5.91 10.42 -9.89
C PRO A 71 7.04 10.20 -10.91
N PRO A 72 7.83 11.22 -11.24
CA PRO A 72 8.76 11.21 -12.38
C PRO A 72 9.96 10.27 -12.19
N VAL A 73 10.26 9.86 -10.95
CA VAL A 73 11.39 8.95 -10.66
C VAL A 73 11.27 7.63 -11.41
N MET A 74 10.05 7.07 -11.55
CA MET A 74 9.83 5.84 -12.30
C MET A 74 10.12 6.03 -13.78
N VAL A 75 9.63 7.12 -14.37
CA VAL A 75 9.87 7.47 -15.78
C VAL A 75 11.36 7.65 -16.04
N ARG A 76 12.08 8.40 -15.19
CA ARG A 76 13.52 8.62 -15.32
C ARG A 76 14.34 7.33 -15.19
N LEU A 77 13.97 6.46 -14.24
CA LEU A 77 14.59 5.14 -14.13
C LEU A 77 14.28 4.28 -15.36
N TRP A 78 13.07 4.33 -15.85
CA TRP A 78 12.69 3.60 -17.05
C TRP A 78 13.44 4.09 -18.30
N GLN A 79 13.58 5.41 -18.47
CA GLN A 79 14.43 5.98 -19.54
C GLN A 79 15.89 5.47 -19.48
N LEU A 80 16.45 5.34 -18.27
CA LEU A 80 17.79 4.78 -18.07
C LEU A 80 17.86 3.29 -18.46
N LEU A 81 16.83 2.52 -18.18
CA LEU A 81 16.78 1.08 -18.44
C LEU A 81 16.24 0.73 -19.83
N HIS A 82 15.50 1.63 -20.49
CA HIS A 82 14.90 1.42 -21.81
C HIS A 82 15.87 0.94 -22.90
N PRO A 83 17.14 1.40 -22.95
CA PRO A 83 18.11 0.90 -23.93
C PRO A 83 18.45 -0.60 -23.78
N LEU A 84 18.16 -1.22 -22.62
CA LEU A 84 18.41 -2.65 -22.38
C LEU A 84 17.33 -3.52 -23.01
N ALA A 85 16.07 -3.07 -22.98
CA ALA A 85 14.93 -3.71 -23.63
C ALA A 85 13.77 -2.71 -23.80
N PRO A 86 13.03 -2.76 -24.90
CA PRO A 86 11.85 -1.91 -25.10
C PRO A 86 10.66 -2.39 -24.25
N GLY A 87 9.64 -1.53 -24.18
CA GLY A 87 8.38 -1.83 -23.52
C GLY A 87 8.49 -1.94 -22.00
N THR A 88 7.65 -2.76 -21.42
CA THR A 88 7.51 -2.95 -19.98
C THR A 88 8.62 -3.77 -19.33
N ALA A 89 9.34 -4.57 -20.11
CA ALA A 89 10.29 -5.59 -19.64
C ALA A 89 11.30 -5.08 -18.59
N PRO A 90 11.98 -3.92 -18.73
CA PRO A 90 12.98 -3.49 -17.76
C PRO A 90 12.37 -3.24 -16.39
N MET A 91 11.21 -2.58 -16.34
CA MET A 91 10.53 -2.26 -15.08
C MET A 91 9.88 -3.51 -14.47
N PHE A 92 9.35 -4.40 -15.31
CA PHE A 92 8.85 -5.70 -14.88
C PHE A 92 9.93 -6.53 -14.17
N VAL A 93 11.09 -6.67 -14.80
CA VAL A 93 12.22 -7.42 -14.21
C VAL A 93 12.64 -6.79 -12.88
N LEU A 94 12.75 -5.47 -12.82
CA LEU A 94 13.13 -4.76 -11.59
C LEU A 94 12.15 -5.05 -10.44
N GLN A 95 10.86 -4.85 -10.66
CA GLN A 95 9.87 -5.04 -9.59
C GLN A 95 9.76 -6.48 -9.13
N VAL A 96 9.79 -7.44 -10.06
CA VAL A 96 9.75 -8.86 -9.74
C VAL A 96 11.01 -9.30 -9.01
N ALA A 97 12.19 -8.85 -9.42
CA ALA A 97 13.45 -9.17 -8.76
C ALA A 97 13.48 -8.64 -7.32
N LEU A 98 13.05 -7.40 -7.10
CA LEU A 98 12.99 -6.81 -5.75
C LEU A 98 12.01 -7.58 -4.84
N TYR A 99 10.85 -7.93 -5.34
CA TYR A 99 9.85 -8.73 -4.62
C TYR A 99 10.39 -10.13 -4.28
N ALA A 100 10.93 -10.84 -5.28
CA ALA A 100 11.46 -12.19 -5.14
C ALA A 100 12.65 -12.25 -4.16
N VAL A 101 13.60 -11.34 -4.30
CA VAL A 101 14.76 -11.23 -3.39
C VAL A 101 14.30 -10.91 -1.97
N GLY A 102 13.36 -9.97 -1.82
CA GLY A 102 12.83 -9.59 -0.51
C GLY A 102 12.20 -10.76 0.24
N PHE A 103 11.27 -11.46 -0.38
CA PHE A 103 10.63 -12.64 0.23
C PHE A 103 11.61 -13.81 0.43
N GLY A 104 12.52 -14.05 -0.52
CA GLY A 104 13.58 -15.04 -0.38
C GLY A 104 14.45 -14.78 0.85
N LEU A 105 14.81 -13.51 1.10
CA LEU A 105 15.55 -13.10 2.30
C LEU A 105 14.75 -13.29 3.59
N PHE A 106 13.44 -13.01 3.60
CA PHE A 106 12.58 -13.27 4.77
C PHE A 106 12.53 -14.77 5.08
N VAL A 107 12.27 -15.62 4.09
CA VAL A 107 12.24 -17.08 4.26
C VAL A 107 13.58 -17.58 4.80
N ALA A 108 14.71 -17.16 4.23
CA ALA A 108 16.03 -17.52 4.70
C ALA A 108 16.29 -17.03 6.14
N ALA A 109 15.88 -15.80 6.47
CA ALA A 109 16.03 -15.24 7.81
C ALA A 109 15.22 -16.02 8.86
N PHE A 110 13.97 -16.36 8.58
CA PHE A 110 13.13 -17.15 9.50
C PHE A 110 13.68 -18.55 9.70
N LEU A 111 14.05 -19.26 8.63
CA LEU A 111 14.64 -20.59 8.74
C LEU A 111 15.94 -20.60 9.54
N ARG A 112 16.80 -19.61 9.32
CA ARG A 112 18.06 -19.44 10.04
C ARG A 112 17.84 -19.29 11.55
N ASN A 113 16.72 -18.69 11.96
CA ASN A 113 16.34 -18.51 13.35
C ASN A 113 15.42 -19.63 13.86
N GLY A 114 15.33 -20.77 13.16
CA GLY A 114 14.53 -21.93 13.56
C GLY A 114 13.02 -21.73 13.44
N ARG A 115 12.55 -20.61 12.88
CA ARG A 115 11.13 -20.23 12.77
C ARG A 115 10.52 -20.80 11.47
N ARG A 116 10.39 -22.14 11.39
CA ARG A 116 9.89 -22.83 10.19
C ARG A 116 8.48 -22.41 9.79
N GLY A 117 7.57 -22.29 10.77
CA GLY A 117 6.19 -21.84 10.53
C GLY A 117 6.15 -20.42 9.90
N SER A 118 6.95 -19.49 10.41
CA SER A 118 7.07 -18.14 9.85
C SER A 118 7.65 -18.13 8.43
N ALA A 119 8.61 -19.02 8.15
CA ALA A 119 9.16 -19.17 6.81
C ALA A 119 8.10 -19.69 5.81
N ILE A 120 7.34 -20.70 6.19
CA ILE A 120 6.24 -21.27 5.38
C ILE A 120 5.16 -20.20 5.17
N ALA A 121 4.74 -19.49 6.21
CA ALA A 121 3.73 -18.43 6.11
C ALA A 121 4.19 -17.29 5.19
N SER A 122 5.50 -16.92 5.24
CA SER A 122 6.07 -15.92 4.33
C SER A 122 6.10 -16.40 2.88
N ALA A 123 6.34 -17.69 2.65
CA ALA A 123 6.27 -18.26 1.31
C ALA A 123 4.83 -18.25 0.75
N PHE A 124 3.84 -18.59 1.57
CA PHE A 124 2.43 -18.47 1.17
C PHE A 124 2.02 -17.03 0.87
N LEU A 125 2.46 -16.08 1.70
CA LEU A 125 2.20 -14.67 1.46
C LEU A 125 2.83 -14.20 0.14
N ALA A 126 4.08 -14.59 -0.14
CA ALA A 126 4.79 -14.27 -1.38
C ALA A 126 4.11 -14.84 -2.63
N LEU A 127 3.48 -16.01 -2.51
CA LEU A 127 2.86 -16.74 -3.61
C LEU A 127 1.32 -16.58 -3.63
N SER A 128 0.75 -15.70 -2.79
CA SER A 128 -0.68 -15.36 -2.86
C SER A 128 -1.03 -14.94 -4.29
N PRO A 129 -1.99 -15.59 -4.94
CA PRO A 129 -2.39 -15.27 -6.31
C PRO A 129 -2.74 -13.80 -6.47
N PHE A 130 -3.41 -13.21 -5.50
CA PHE A 130 -3.79 -11.80 -5.50
C PHE A 130 -2.58 -10.87 -5.45
N LEU A 131 -1.70 -11.01 -4.45
CA LEU A 131 -0.52 -10.15 -4.32
C LEU A 131 0.44 -10.32 -5.50
N LEU A 132 0.65 -11.57 -5.91
CA LEU A 132 1.55 -11.87 -7.02
C LEU A 132 0.93 -11.47 -8.36
N GLY A 133 -0.39 -11.60 -8.54
CA GLY A 133 -1.11 -11.12 -9.73
C GLY A 133 -0.92 -9.60 -9.93
N TRP A 134 -1.10 -8.81 -8.88
CA TRP A 134 -0.81 -7.37 -8.91
C TRP A 134 0.66 -7.06 -9.11
N GLN A 135 1.57 -7.88 -8.57
CA GLN A 135 3.01 -7.71 -8.78
C GLN A 135 3.44 -7.99 -10.23
N MET A 136 2.61 -8.67 -11.02
CA MET A 136 2.85 -8.90 -12.45
C MET A 136 2.38 -7.74 -13.34
N VAL A 137 1.62 -6.80 -12.81
CA VAL A 137 1.23 -5.57 -13.50
C VAL A 137 2.32 -4.52 -13.31
N VAL A 138 2.80 -3.92 -14.40
CA VAL A 138 3.92 -2.96 -14.34
C VAL A 138 3.43 -1.61 -13.86
N LEU A 139 3.49 -1.38 -12.57
CA LEU A 139 2.95 -0.18 -11.90
C LEU A 139 3.91 0.39 -10.87
N LYS A 140 3.75 1.69 -10.60
CA LYS A 140 4.40 2.37 -9.47
C LYS A 140 4.14 1.66 -8.13
N ASP A 141 2.96 1.05 -7.97
CA ASP A 141 2.55 0.27 -6.79
C ASP A 141 3.39 -1.00 -6.63
N GLY A 142 3.60 -1.76 -7.70
CA GLY A 142 4.48 -2.93 -7.73
C GLY A 142 5.94 -2.58 -7.48
N GLN A 143 6.41 -1.45 -8.02
CA GLN A 143 7.75 -0.92 -7.76
C GLN A 143 7.93 -0.56 -6.29
N MET A 144 6.97 0.18 -5.69
CA MET A 144 6.97 0.52 -4.28
C MET A 144 6.99 -0.73 -3.40
N LEU A 145 6.09 -1.67 -3.65
CA LEU A 145 5.97 -2.92 -2.89
C LEU A 145 7.27 -3.71 -2.91
N GLY A 146 7.83 -3.96 -4.10
CA GLY A 146 9.08 -4.70 -4.26
C GLY A 146 10.25 -4.02 -3.53
N ALA A 147 10.41 -2.70 -3.70
CA ALA A 147 11.48 -1.94 -3.07
C ALA A 147 11.36 -1.91 -1.54
N MET A 148 10.16 -1.75 -0.99
CA MET A 148 9.94 -1.76 0.45
C MET A 148 10.18 -3.14 1.07
N ILE A 149 9.70 -4.22 0.42
CA ILE A 149 9.94 -5.58 0.89
C ILE A 149 11.45 -5.87 0.88
N ALA A 150 12.16 -5.55 -0.21
CA ALA A 150 13.61 -5.76 -0.32
C ALA A 150 14.38 -4.96 0.74
N ALA A 151 14.07 -3.67 0.91
CA ALA A 151 14.71 -2.82 1.91
C ALA A 151 14.54 -3.37 3.33
N LEU A 152 13.30 -3.73 3.68
CA LEU A 152 12.98 -4.28 5.00
C LEU A 152 13.62 -5.65 5.22
N ALA A 153 13.58 -6.54 4.23
CA ALA A 153 14.16 -7.88 4.31
C ALA A 153 15.68 -7.86 4.52
N LEU A 154 16.39 -6.93 3.86
CA LEU A 154 17.81 -6.70 4.09
C LEU A 154 18.11 -6.36 5.55
N VAL A 155 17.35 -5.45 6.15
CA VAL A 155 17.52 -5.08 7.56
C VAL A 155 17.08 -6.22 8.48
N ALA A 156 15.94 -6.86 8.21
CA ALA A 156 15.38 -7.94 9.00
C ALA A 156 16.31 -9.16 9.06
N HIS A 157 16.97 -9.49 7.95
CA HIS A 157 17.91 -10.60 7.86
C HIS A 157 19.03 -10.55 8.92
N TYR A 158 19.56 -9.34 9.17
CA TYR A 158 20.58 -9.15 10.19
C TYR A 158 19.97 -9.04 11.59
N ARG A 159 18.91 -8.26 11.75
CA ARG A 159 18.30 -8.03 13.07
C ARG A 159 17.70 -9.29 13.69
N LEU A 160 16.99 -10.12 12.91
CA LEU A 160 16.44 -11.39 13.39
C LEU A 160 17.54 -12.36 13.85
N ALA A 161 18.75 -12.27 13.26
CA ALA A 161 19.92 -13.02 13.67
C ALA A 161 20.73 -12.36 14.82
N ALA A 162 20.18 -11.33 15.47
CA ALA A 162 20.86 -10.52 16.50
C ALA A 162 22.22 -9.97 16.06
N ARG A 163 22.36 -9.65 14.76
CA ARG A 163 23.58 -9.11 14.18
C ARG A 163 23.43 -7.62 13.87
N THR A 164 24.55 -6.89 13.92
CA THR A 164 24.61 -5.52 13.41
C THR A 164 24.41 -5.49 11.90
N VAL A 165 23.60 -4.54 11.42
CA VAL A 165 23.40 -4.35 9.98
C VAL A 165 24.67 -3.68 9.41
N PRO A 166 25.33 -4.26 8.40
CA PRO A 166 26.51 -3.64 7.79
C PRO A 166 26.17 -2.29 7.14
N PRO A 167 27.09 -1.29 7.18
CA PRO A 167 26.81 0.03 6.61
C PRO A 167 26.38 -0.01 5.14
N VAL A 168 27.00 -0.88 4.32
CA VAL A 168 26.61 -1.03 2.90
C VAL A 168 25.15 -1.49 2.77
N ILE A 169 24.68 -2.39 3.63
CA ILE A 169 23.28 -2.85 3.63
C ILE A 169 22.34 -1.72 4.07
N VAL A 170 22.75 -0.89 5.04
CA VAL A 170 21.99 0.29 5.44
C VAL A 170 21.86 1.26 4.26
N VAL A 171 22.93 1.51 3.52
CA VAL A 171 22.90 2.38 2.33
C VAL A 171 21.96 1.82 1.26
N VAL A 172 22.09 0.51 0.93
CA VAL A 172 21.21 -0.12 -0.07
C VAL A 172 19.76 -0.07 0.37
N ALA A 173 19.45 -0.41 1.62
CA ALA A 173 18.08 -0.33 2.15
C ALA A 173 17.54 1.12 2.14
N ALA A 174 18.38 2.11 2.44
CA ALA A 174 18.00 3.52 2.39
C ALA A 174 17.72 3.98 0.94
N LEU A 175 18.51 3.55 -0.04
CA LEU A 175 18.28 3.86 -1.47
C LEU A 175 16.98 3.22 -1.97
N LEU A 176 16.70 1.96 -1.59
CA LEU A 176 15.44 1.29 -1.92
C LEU A 176 14.24 1.97 -1.25
N ALA A 177 14.37 2.37 0.01
CA ALA A 177 13.32 3.12 0.71
C ALA A 177 13.11 4.52 0.11
N ALA A 178 14.16 5.21 -0.31
CA ALA A 178 14.06 6.49 -1.02
C ALA A 178 13.35 6.32 -2.38
N TYR A 179 13.72 5.30 -3.15
CA TYR A 179 13.04 4.96 -4.39
C TYR A 179 11.55 4.66 -4.16
N ALA A 180 11.23 3.80 -3.18
CA ALA A 180 9.84 3.49 -2.82
C ALA A 180 9.04 4.75 -2.42
N THR A 181 9.68 5.71 -1.72
CA THR A 181 9.05 6.98 -1.32
C THR A 181 8.77 7.87 -2.54
N LEU A 182 9.69 7.92 -3.50
CA LEU A 182 9.60 8.80 -4.65
C LEU A 182 8.75 8.23 -5.79
N VAL A 183 8.59 6.90 -5.86
CA VAL A 183 7.84 6.25 -6.94
C VAL A 183 6.33 6.39 -6.78
N ARG A 184 5.86 6.83 -5.59
CA ARG A 184 4.43 7.01 -5.33
C ARG A 184 4.18 8.13 -4.32
N ALA A 185 3.32 9.08 -4.66
CA ALA A 185 3.08 10.28 -3.86
C ALA A 185 2.66 10.02 -2.40
N ASN A 186 1.85 8.99 -2.15
CA ASN A 186 1.41 8.62 -0.79
C ASN A 186 2.37 7.68 -0.06
N ALA A 187 3.42 7.18 -0.70
CA ALA A 187 4.37 6.26 -0.08
C ALA A 187 5.08 6.85 1.15
N VAL A 188 5.20 8.17 1.23
CA VAL A 188 5.77 8.87 2.37
C VAL A 188 5.07 8.51 3.69
N PHE A 189 3.76 8.25 3.66
CA PHE A 189 2.98 7.84 4.84
C PHE A 189 3.26 6.41 5.28
N ALA A 190 3.83 5.59 4.40
CA ALA A 190 4.30 4.25 4.72
C ALA A 190 5.78 4.23 5.10
N THR A 191 6.64 4.86 4.31
CA THR A 191 8.09 4.77 4.44
C THR A 191 8.65 5.55 5.61
N ALA A 192 8.17 6.78 5.87
CA ALA A 192 8.67 7.59 6.98
C ALA A 192 8.39 6.94 8.35
N PRO A 193 7.16 6.47 8.68
CA PRO A 193 6.93 5.72 9.92
C PRO A 193 7.74 4.43 9.99
N LEU A 194 7.82 3.66 8.89
CA LEU A 194 8.61 2.45 8.83
C LEU A 194 10.06 2.71 9.28
N ILE A 195 10.70 3.71 8.69
CA ILE A 195 12.09 4.07 9.00
C ILE A 195 12.23 4.54 10.44
N VAL A 196 11.35 5.46 10.90
CA VAL A 196 11.40 6.02 12.25
C VAL A 196 11.26 4.93 13.31
N PHE A 197 10.31 4.00 13.11
CA PHE A 197 10.11 2.91 14.06
C PHE A 197 11.23 1.85 13.99
N LEU A 198 11.83 1.63 12.82
CA LEU A 198 13.03 0.80 12.69
C LEU A 198 14.24 1.39 13.40
N LEU A 199 14.40 2.71 13.42
CA LEU A 199 15.51 3.38 14.13
C LEU A 199 15.39 3.25 15.66
N GLN A 200 14.21 2.90 16.20
CA GLN A 200 13.92 2.73 17.62
C GLN A 200 14.22 3.97 18.50
N ARG A 201 14.33 5.13 17.91
CA ARG A 201 14.56 6.41 18.59
C ARG A 201 13.57 7.45 18.03
N PRO A 202 12.97 8.30 18.87
CA PRO A 202 12.94 8.29 20.35
C PRO A 202 12.40 6.99 20.96
N ARG A 203 12.61 6.78 22.27
CA ARG A 203 12.16 5.54 22.95
C ARG A 203 10.66 5.52 23.22
N THR A 204 10.00 6.66 23.27
CA THR A 204 8.55 6.78 23.54
C THR A 204 7.75 6.66 22.23
N LEU A 205 6.55 6.10 22.32
CA LEU A 205 5.64 5.99 21.17
C LEU A 205 5.27 7.37 20.62
N LEU A 206 4.91 8.30 21.51
CA LEU A 206 4.59 9.68 21.13
C LEU A 206 5.76 10.36 20.39
N GLY A 207 6.98 10.22 20.91
CA GLY A 207 8.17 10.81 20.27
C GLY A 207 8.42 10.23 18.86
N ARG A 208 8.20 8.91 18.67
CA ARG A 208 8.27 8.29 17.33
C ARG A 208 7.17 8.80 16.42
N GLY A 209 5.94 8.95 16.93
CA GLY A 209 4.83 9.50 16.18
C GLY A 209 5.12 10.93 15.71
N VAL A 210 5.58 11.81 16.62
CA VAL A 210 5.96 13.18 16.27
C VAL A 210 7.07 13.21 15.22
N LEU A 211 8.12 12.38 15.39
CA LEU A 211 9.21 12.32 14.43
C LEU A 211 8.74 11.81 13.05
N ALA A 212 7.85 10.81 13.02
CA ALA A 212 7.27 10.31 11.79
C ALA A 212 6.44 11.39 11.06
N LEU A 213 5.57 12.10 11.78
CA LEU A 213 4.80 13.21 11.23
C LEU A 213 5.69 14.35 10.71
N THR A 214 6.75 14.69 11.45
CA THR A 214 7.73 15.69 11.00
C THR A 214 8.45 15.22 9.73
N ALA A 215 8.85 13.97 9.66
CA ALA A 215 9.49 13.40 8.46
C ALA A 215 8.53 13.38 7.26
N ILE A 216 7.26 13.02 7.46
CA ILE A 216 6.22 13.09 6.43
C ILE A 216 6.08 14.53 5.92
N ALA A 217 5.91 15.49 6.82
CA ALA A 217 5.77 16.89 6.43
C ALA A 217 7.00 17.41 5.66
N ALA A 218 8.20 17.08 6.12
CA ALA A 218 9.44 17.48 5.46
C ALA A 218 9.57 16.86 4.05
N LEU A 219 9.20 15.60 3.87
CA LEU A 219 9.23 14.92 2.58
C LEU A 219 8.16 15.48 1.63
N LEU A 220 6.93 15.73 2.11
CA LEU A 220 5.89 16.35 1.29
C LEU A 220 6.29 17.74 0.80
N LEU A 221 6.95 18.54 1.65
CA LEU A 221 7.47 19.84 1.25
C LEU A 221 8.66 19.75 0.27
N ALA A 222 9.45 18.68 0.34
CA ALA A 222 10.58 18.46 -0.55
C ALA A 222 10.17 17.89 -1.92
N THR A 223 9.06 17.14 -2.01
CA THR A 223 8.63 16.44 -3.22
C THR A 223 8.51 17.37 -4.45
N PRO A 224 7.86 18.55 -4.41
CA PRO A 224 7.79 19.43 -5.57
C PRO A 224 9.16 19.92 -6.06
N PHE A 225 10.10 20.16 -5.13
CA PHE A 225 11.48 20.49 -5.51
C PHE A 225 12.17 19.33 -6.20
N ILE A 226 12.00 18.12 -5.69
CA ILE A 226 12.58 16.89 -6.26
C ILE A 226 12.01 16.66 -7.65
N ASP A 227 10.69 16.70 -7.81
CA ASP A 227 10.02 16.40 -9.07
C ASP A 227 10.33 17.43 -10.16
N HIS A 228 10.23 18.72 -9.84
CA HIS A 228 10.41 19.77 -10.84
C HIS A 228 11.87 20.17 -11.06
N ARG A 229 12.73 20.19 -10.02
CA ARG A 229 14.12 20.65 -10.14
C ARG A 229 15.14 19.54 -10.37
N ILE A 230 14.92 18.34 -9.79
CA ILE A 230 15.85 17.22 -9.95
C ILE A 230 15.44 16.38 -11.14
N PHE A 231 14.16 15.99 -11.23
CA PHE A 231 13.67 15.14 -12.31
C PHE A 231 13.15 15.91 -13.53
N GLY A 232 12.95 17.24 -13.42
CA GLY A 232 12.56 18.11 -14.52
C GLY A 232 11.13 17.86 -15.02
N ALA A 233 10.22 17.45 -14.14
CA ALA A 233 8.83 17.25 -14.48
C ALA A 233 8.10 18.57 -14.65
N ALA A 234 7.21 18.67 -15.65
CA ALA A 234 6.30 19.78 -15.82
C ALA A 234 5.11 19.68 -14.85
N PRO A 235 4.52 20.80 -14.37
CA PRO A 235 3.30 20.76 -13.58
C PRO A 235 2.10 20.25 -14.41
N SER A 236 1.46 19.16 -14.00
CA SER A 236 0.24 18.62 -14.63
C SER A 236 -1.06 19.19 -14.08
N GLY A 237 -0.99 19.76 -12.87
CA GLY A 237 -2.17 20.20 -12.13
C GLY A 237 -2.79 19.10 -11.26
N VAL A 238 -2.16 17.93 -11.12
CA VAL A 238 -2.64 16.84 -10.27
C VAL A 238 -2.92 17.28 -8.82
N ALA A 239 -2.14 18.21 -8.28
CA ALA A 239 -2.34 18.74 -6.93
C ALA A 239 -3.68 19.48 -6.74
N LYS A 240 -4.39 19.82 -7.83
CA LYS A 240 -5.73 20.46 -7.77
C LYS A 240 -6.86 19.46 -7.63
N THR A 241 -6.62 18.18 -7.91
CA THR A 241 -7.67 17.14 -7.94
C THR A 241 -8.32 16.95 -6.57
N GLN A 242 -7.53 16.85 -5.51
CA GLN A 242 -8.03 16.63 -4.16
C GLN A 242 -8.87 17.81 -3.64
N PRO A 243 -8.42 19.09 -3.71
CA PRO A 243 -9.26 20.19 -3.26
C PRO A 243 -10.52 20.37 -4.10
N LEU A 244 -10.50 20.09 -5.41
CA LEU A 244 -11.69 20.14 -6.25
C LEU A 244 -12.70 19.04 -5.87
N PHE A 245 -12.23 17.83 -5.60
CA PHE A 245 -13.06 16.71 -5.16
C PHE A 245 -13.80 17.04 -3.86
N ASP A 246 -13.09 17.55 -2.87
CA ASP A 246 -13.66 17.90 -1.57
C ASP A 246 -14.59 19.12 -1.63
N LEU A 247 -14.20 20.15 -2.36
CA LEU A 247 -15.02 21.34 -2.54
C LEU A 247 -16.33 21.01 -3.27
N ALA A 248 -16.29 20.16 -4.29
CA ALA A 248 -17.50 19.71 -4.99
C ALA A 248 -18.43 18.93 -4.05
N ALA A 249 -17.89 18.04 -3.22
CA ALA A 249 -18.66 17.26 -2.26
C ALA A 249 -19.34 18.16 -1.19
N ILE A 250 -18.60 19.12 -0.63
CA ILE A 250 -19.14 20.08 0.32
C ILE A 250 -20.22 20.95 -0.35
N ALA A 251 -19.99 21.40 -1.60
CA ALA A 251 -20.94 22.24 -2.33
C ALA A 251 -22.27 21.50 -2.65
N VAL A 252 -22.22 20.18 -2.87
CA VAL A 252 -23.41 19.34 -3.05
C VAL A 252 -24.14 19.13 -1.73
N ALA A 253 -23.41 18.86 -0.65
CA ALA A 253 -23.99 18.62 0.67
C ALA A 253 -24.60 19.90 1.30
N MET A 254 -24.09 21.06 0.94
CA MET A 254 -24.45 22.38 1.53
C MET A 254 -24.87 23.38 0.45
N PRO A 255 -26.02 23.18 -0.24
CA PRO A 255 -26.41 23.94 -1.43
C PRO A 255 -26.63 25.44 -1.18
N ASP A 256 -27.01 25.84 0.02
CA ASP A 256 -27.30 27.24 0.39
C ASP A 256 -26.06 27.97 0.94
N SER A 257 -24.93 27.27 1.07
CA SER A 257 -23.70 27.84 1.63
C SER A 257 -22.82 28.49 0.56
N PRO A 258 -22.02 29.52 0.93
CA PRO A 258 -21.02 30.08 0.04
C PRO A 258 -20.06 28.99 -0.45
N SER A 259 -19.81 28.98 -1.75
CA SER A 259 -18.98 27.98 -2.43
C SER A 259 -18.20 28.66 -3.54
N PRO A 260 -16.99 28.19 -3.88
CA PRO A 260 -16.27 28.68 -5.04
C PRO A 260 -16.98 28.35 -6.37
N PHE A 261 -17.89 27.36 -6.38
CA PHE A 261 -18.71 27.03 -7.54
C PHE A 261 -19.86 28.02 -7.72
N THR A 262 -20.12 28.42 -8.94
CA THR A 262 -21.35 29.17 -9.31
C THR A 262 -22.60 28.29 -9.13
N SER A 263 -23.76 28.92 -9.08
CA SER A 263 -25.04 28.19 -8.99
C SER A 263 -25.25 27.24 -10.18
N ALA A 264 -24.82 27.64 -11.39
CA ALA A 264 -24.93 26.82 -12.59
C ALA A 264 -23.97 25.60 -12.54
N GLU A 265 -22.71 25.80 -12.18
CA GLU A 265 -21.72 24.72 -12.01
C GLU A 265 -22.21 23.70 -10.96
N ARG A 266 -22.73 24.18 -9.83
CA ARG A 266 -23.26 23.35 -8.75
C ARG A 266 -24.49 22.54 -9.21
N ALA A 267 -25.42 23.18 -9.91
CA ALA A 267 -26.58 22.50 -10.47
C ALA A 267 -26.18 21.38 -11.46
N GLU A 268 -25.14 21.61 -12.25
CA GLU A 268 -24.58 20.64 -13.18
C GLU A 268 -23.93 19.46 -12.44
N ILE A 269 -23.11 19.74 -11.40
CA ILE A 269 -22.49 18.73 -10.55
C ILE A 269 -23.53 17.81 -9.91
N VAL A 270 -24.64 18.39 -9.39
CA VAL A 270 -25.74 17.63 -8.81
C VAL A 270 -26.48 16.82 -9.89
N ARG A 271 -26.85 17.47 -11.00
CA ARG A 271 -27.62 16.85 -12.09
C ARG A 271 -26.93 15.64 -12.69
N ARG A 272 -25.58 15.70 -12.85
CA ARG A 272 -24.76 14.63 -13.43
C ARG A 272 -24.21 13.66 -12.39
N HIS A 273 -24.53 13.83 -11.12
CA HIS A 273 -24.02 12.97 -10.05
C HIS A 273 -22.47 12.89 -10.02
N CYS A 274 -21.79 14.03 -10.16
CA CYS A 274 -20.35 14.12 -10.32
C CYS A 274 -19.54 13.70 -9.09
N VAL A 275 -20.12 13.79 -7.89
CA VAL A 275 -19.43 13.44 -6.64
C VAL A 275 -19.69 11.96 -6.34
N LYS A 276 -18.62 11.16 -6.41
CA LYS A 276 -18.67 9.72 -6.12
C LYS A 276 -17.85 9.43 -4.88
N ALA A 277 -18.29 8.50 -4.03
CA ALA A 277 -17.47 8.01 -2.94
C ALA A 277 -16.24 7.24 -3.45
N PHE A 278 -16.34 6.63 -4.62
CA PHE A 278 -15.28 5.79 -5.20
C PHE A 278 -14.08 6.60 -5.71
N PHE A 279 -14.30 7.71 -6.43
CA PHE A 279 -13.23 8.45 -7.09
C PHE A 279 -13.64 9.87 -7.52
N TRP A 280 -12.62 10.70 -7.79
CA TRP A 280 -12.78 12.07 -8.28
C TRP A 280 -13.01 12.16 -9.79
N ASP A 281 -12.69 11.13 -10.56
CA ASP A 281 -12.53 11.13 -12.00
C ASP A 281 -13.72 11.68 -12.80
N PRO A 282 -14.99 11.49 -12.38
CA PRO A 282 -16.09 12.17 -13.07
C PRO A 282 -15.93 13.68 -13.16
N LEU A 283 -15.26 14.32 -12.18
CA LEU A 283 -14.98 15.75 -12.19
C LEU A 283 -13.84 16.13 -13.15
N GLY A 284 -12.91 15.20 -13.43
CA GLY A 284 -11.83 15.38 -14.39
C GLY A 284 -12.20 15.06 -15.82
N GLU A 285 -13.22 14.22 -16.04
CA GLU A 285 -13.59 13.70 -17.35
C GLU A 285 -14.34 14.73 -18.18
N PRO A 286 -13.80 15.15 -19.36
CA PRO A 286 -14.43 16.19 -20.20
C PRO A 286 -15.83 15.83 -20.69
N THR A 287 -16.13 14.55 -20.91
CA THR A 287 -17.44 14.06 -21.37
C THR A 287 -18.45 13.91 -20.25
N ALA A 288 -17.98 13.91 -18.99
CA ALA A 288 -18.82 13.87 -17.80
C ALA A 288 -18.97 15.25 -17.15
N CYS A 289 -18.21 15.52 -16.11
CA CYS A 289 -18.35 16.71 -15.28
C CYS A 289 -17.20 17.71 -15.40
N GLY A 290 -16.18 17.41 -16.21
CA GLY A 290 -15.03 18.30 -16.41
C GLY A 290 -15.41 19.75 -16.68
N PRO A 291 -16.38 20.06 -17.59
CA PRO A 291 -16.80 21.42 -17.84
C PRO A 291 -17.33 22.18 -16.61
N ALA A 292 -17.90 21.48 -15.62
CA ALA A 292 -18.41 22.10 -14.41
C ALA A 292 -17.31 22.55 -13.42
N VAL A 293 -16.08 22.05 -13.60
CA VAL A 293 -14.92 22.40 -12.74
C VAL A 293 -13.81 23.13 -13.49
N GLU A 294 -13.89 23.27 -14.82
CA GLU A 294 -12.87 23.83 -15.70
C GLU A 294 -12.40 25.22 -15.24
N ARG A 295 -13.33 26.10 -14.84
CA ARG A 295 -13.01 27.42 -14.33
C ARG A 295 -12.12 27.35 -13.07
N LEU A 296 -12.46 26.44 -12.14
CA LEU A 296 -11.68 26.27 -10.91
C LEU A 296 -10.35 25.55 -11.17
N GLN A 297 -10.28 24.67 -12.18
CA GLN A 297 -9.02 24.08 -12.61
C GLN A 297 -8.03 25.13 -13.11
N SER A 298 -8.49 26.26 -13.64
CA SER A 298 -7.62 27.37 -14.06
C SER A 298 -7.07 28.20 -12.90
N GLU A 299 -7.68 28.13 -11.71
CA GLU A 299 -7.24 28.86 -10.54
C GLU A 299 -5.89 28.34 -10.01
N PRO A 300 -5.06 29.21 -9.38
CA PRO A 300 -3.86 28.76 -8.70
C PRO A 300 -4.17 27.76 -7.59
N GLU A 301 -3.37 26.71 -7.48
CA GLU A 301 -3.51 25.64 -6.49
C GLU A 301 -3.72 26.17 -5.05
N ARG A 302 -2.92 27.15 -4.63
CA ARG A 302 -3.03 27.75 -3.30
C ARG A 302 -4.41 28.36 -3.00
N ILE A 303 -5.12 28.86 -4.04
CA ILE A 303 -6.46 29.41 -3.86
C ILE A 303 -7.45 28.28 -3.56
N LEU A 304 -7.37 27.18 -4.30
CA LEU A 304 -8.21 26.01 -4.07
C LEU A 304 -8.01 25.43 -2.67
N TYR A 305 -6.77 25.33 -2.18
CA TYR A 305 -6.50 24.86 -0.81
C TYR A 305 -6.97 25.85 0.27
N LEU A 306 -6.89 27.16 0.02
CA LEU A 306 -7.46 28.15 0.94
C LEU A 306 -8.99 28.09 0.99
N ASP A 307 -9.63 27.91 -0.14
CA ASP A 307 -11.09 27.76 -0.22
C ASP A 307 -11.52 26.43 0.42
N LEU A 308 -10.78 25.33 0.21
CA LEU A 308 -11.01 24.08 0.91
C LEU A 308 -10.86 24.27 2.43
N ALA A 309 -9.81 24.92 2.90
CA ALA A 309 -9.61 25.14 4.34
C ALA A 309 -10.78 25.92 4.96
N ARG A 310 -11.27 26.97 4.26
CA ARG A 310 -12.45 27.74 4.68
C ARG A 310 -13.71 26.86 4.70
N ALA A 311 -13.93 26.07 3.66
CA ALA A 311 -15.07 25.17 3.55
C ALA A 311 -15.07 24.11 4.65
N VAL A 312 -13.90 23.50 4.95
CA VAL A 312 -13.76 22.51 6.03
C VAL A 312 -14.06 23.12 7.41
N VAL A 313 -13.55 24.33 7.68
CA VAL A 313 -13.84 25.02 8.96
C VAL A 313 -15.31 25.39 9.08
N SER A 314 -15.96 25.80 7.97
CA SER A 314 -17.37 26.20 7.96
C SER A 314 -18.33 25.00 7.98
N HIS A 315 -17.93 23.89 7.36
CA HIS A 315 -18.77 22.69 7.18
C HIS A 315 -18.05 21.39 7.53
N PRO A 316 -17.53 21.24 8.78
CA PRO A 316 -16.71 20.10 9.18
C PRO A 316 -17.43 18.76 9.07
N PHE A 317 -18.73 18.71 9.29
CA PHE A 317 -19.51 17.49 9.21
C PHE A 317 -19.72 17.03 7.77
N ALA A 318 -20.02 17.94 6.84
CA ALA A 318 -20.16 17.60 5.41
C ALA A 318 -18.82 17.09 4.84
N TYR A 319 -17.72 17.75 5.19
CA TYR A 319 -16.38 17.28 4.84
C TYR A 319 -16.08 15.90 5.41
N SER A 320 -16.31 15.71 6.72
CA SER A 320 -16.04 14.43 7.38
C SER A 320 -16.88 13.29 6.81
N GLU A 321 -18.17 13.53 6.51
CA GLU A 321 -19.03 12.54 5.89
C GLU A 321 -18.52 12.13 4.52
N HIS A 322 -18.15 13.09 3.67
CA HIS A 322 -17.56 12.82 2.35
C HIS A 322 -16.28 11.96 2.49
N ARG A 323 -15.38 12.35 3.35
CA ARG A 323 -14.10 11.65 3.55
C ARG A 323 -14.27 10.25 4.17
N LEU A 324 -15.22 10.06 5.07
CA LEU A 324 -15.53 8.75 5.63
C LEU A 324 -16.17 7.82 4.59
N ARG A 325 -17.06 8.35 3.72
CA ARG A 325 -17.61 7.57 2.61
C ARG A 325 -16.53 7.16 1.63
N HIS A 326 -15.63 8.09 1.26
CA HIS A 326 -14.50 7.79 0.39
C HIS A 326 -13.53 6.77 1.04
N TRP A 327 -13.17 6.95 2.31
CA TRP A 327 -12.33 6.02 3.03
C TRP A 327 -12.96 4.62 3.14
N ASN A 328 -14.27 4.53 3.41
CA ASN A 328 -14.99 3.25 3.41
C ASN A 328 -14.92 2.56 2.02
N SER A 329 -15.05 3.34 0.94
CA SER A 329 -14.87 2.84 -0.42
C SER A 329 -13.44 2.35 -0.67
N THR A 330 -12.44 3.12 -0.24
CA THR A 330 -11.01 2.80 -0.36
C THR A 330 -10.66 1.53 0.41
N GLU A 331 -11.12 1.41 1.65
CA GLU A 331 -10.94 0.22 2.51
C GLU A 331 -11.81 -0.98 2.09
N ARG A 332 -12.72 -0.78 1.14
CA ARG A 332 -13.64 -1.80 0.60
C ARG A 332 -14.41 -2.54 1.68
N TRP A 333 -14.87 -1.81 2.70
CA TRP A 333 -15.54 -2.42 3.85
C TRP A 333 -17.06 -2.57 3.61
N LEU A 334 -17.82 -1.48 3.77
CA LEU A 334 -19.28 -1.45 3.61
C LEU A 334 -19.63 -0.93 2.22
N VAL A 335 -19.36 -1.75 1.20
CA VAL A 335 -19.48 -1.39 -0.22
C VAL A 335 -20.26 -2.44 -0.99
N GLU A 336 -20.71 -2.09 -2.18
CA GLU A 336 -21.37 -2.97 -3.13
C GLU A 336 -20.47 -4.16 -3.51
N PRO A 337 -21.06 -5.30 -3.90
CA PRO A 337 -20.29 -6.38 -4.51
C PRO A 337 -19.74 -5.94 -5.88
N ASN A 338 -18.62 -6.55 -6.29
CA ASN A 338 -17.97 -6.33 -7.58
C ASN A 338 -17.55 -4.85 -7.83
N LEU A 339 -17.15 -4.14 -6.76
CA LEU A 339 -16.64 -2.79 -6.91
C LEU A 339 -15.39 -2.81 -7.82
N PRO A 340 -15.34 -2.02 -8.92
CA PRO A 340 -14.22 -2.01 -9.86
C PRO A 340 -12.84 -1.79 -9.23
N GLU A 341 -11.78 -2.00 -9.98
CA GLU A 341 -10.38 -1.84 -9.55
C GLU A 341 -9.99 -2.71 -8.32
N ALA A 342 -10.68 -3.87 -8.15
CA ALA A 342 -10.38 -4.84 -7.09
C ALA A 342 -9.41 -5.92 -7.53
N GLU A 343 -9.50 -6.34 -8.77
CA GLU A 343 -8.76 -7.45 -9.33
C GLU A 343 -7.62 -6.97 -10.24
N PRO A 344 -6.51 -7.71 -10.30
CA PRO A 344 -5.46 -7.38 -11.24
C PRO A 344 -5.95 -7.68 -12.68
N PRO A 345 -5.60 -6.83 -13.67
CA PRO A 345 -6.03 -7.00 -15.05
C PRO A 345 -5.44 -8.29 -15.65
N ASP A 346 -6.16 -8.90 -16.59
CA ASP A 346 -5.75 -10.08 -17.34
C ASP A 346 -5.41 -9.75 -18.81
N GLU A 347 -5.52 -8.48 -19.20
CA GLU A 347 -5.12 -7.97 -20.52
C GLU A 347 -4.42 -6.61 -20.39
N ALA A 348 -3.74 -6.23 -21.46
CA ALA A 348 -3.12 -4.92 -21.55
C ALA A 348 -4.18 -3.84 -21.77
N GLU A 349 -3.98 -2.67 -21.17
CA GLU A 349 -4.73 -1.46 -21.50
C GLU A 349 -4.59 -1.15 -22.98
N ASN A 350 -5.69 -0.72 -23.60
CA ASN A 350 -5.69 -0.35 -25.02
C ASN A 350 -4.74 0.82 -25.28
N ASN A 351 -3.82 0.65 -26.22
CA ASN A 351 -2.78 1.65 -26.50
C ASN A 351 -2.27 1.58 -27.96
N ASP A 352 -1.71 2.69 -28.42
CA ASP A 352 -1.08 2.86 -29.74
C ASP A 352 0.47 2.88 -29.70
N ILE A 353 1.06 2.68 -28.51
CA ILE A 353 2.52 2.72 -28.28
C ILE A 353 3.17 1.34 -28.25
N GLY A 354 2.43 0.30 -28.63
CA GLY A 354 2.97 -1.05 -28.88
C GLY A 354 3.17 -1.90 -27.62
N LEU A 355 2.52 -1.57 -26.50
CA LEU A 355 2.48 -2.41 -25.32
C LEU A 355 1.43 -3.51 -25.51
N LEU A 356 1.82 -4.76 -25.28
CA LEU A 356 0.99 -5.93 -25.59
C LEU A 356 0.63 -6.71 -24.33
N THR A 357 -0.51 -7.41 -24.40
CA THR A 357 -0.88 -8.43 -23.42
C THR A 357 0.12 -9.59 -23.46
N PRO A 358 0.59 -10.09 -22.31
CA PRO A 358 1.41 -11.30 -22.27
C PRO A 358 0.75 -12.47 -22.98
N ALA A 359 1.52 -13.19 -23.81
CA ALA A 359 0.98 -14.22 -24.71
C ALA A 359 0.67 -15.58 -24.03
N SER A 360 0.86 -15.69 -22.72
CA SER A 360 0.67 -16.97 -22.01
C SER A 360 -0.80 -17.33 -21.86
N PRO A 361 -1.25 -18.53 -22.27
CA PRO A 361 -2.62 -18.97 -22.05
C PRO A 361 -2.95 -19.29 -20.57
N ILE A 362 -1.94 -19.36 -19.70
CA ILE A 362 -2.12 -19.62 -18.25
C ILE A 362 -2.43 -18.33 -17.49
N MET A 363 -2.01 -17.19 -18.00
CA MET A 363 -2.15 -15.89 -17.34
C MET A 363 -3.61 -15.56 -16.97
N PRO A 364 -4.62 -15.67 -17.85
CA PRO A 364 -6.00 -15.38 -17.49
C PRO A 364 -6.53 -16.29 -16.37
N ALA A 365 -6.13 -17.56 -16.36
CA ALA A 365 -6.51 -18.48 -15.31
C ALA A 365 -5.90 -18.08 -13.94
N TRP A 366 -4.65 -17.61 -13.93
CA TRP A 366 -4.04 -17.05 -12.72
C TRP A 366 -4.77 -15.82 -12.22
N GLN A 367 -5.04 -14.87 -13.12
CA GLN A 367 -5.75 -13.62 -12.76
C GLN A 367 -7.19 -13.90 -12.31
N SER A 368 -7.87 -14.91 -12.86
CA SER A 368 -9.18 -15.34 -12.34
C SER A 368 -9.12 -15.83 -10.90
N VAL A 369 -8.05 -16.55 -10.50
CA VAL A 369 -7.84 -16.97 -9.10
C VAL A 369 -7.53 -15.75 -8.23
N ALA A 370 -6.74 -14.82 -8.72
CA ALA A 370 -6.44 -13.57 -8.02
C ALA A 370 -7.71 -12.71 -7.81
N ALA A 371 -8.57 -12.62 -8.82
CA ALA A 371 -9.87 -11.96 -8.76
C ALA A 371 -10.80 -12.63 -7.73
N ALA A 372 -10.84 -13.96 -7.71
CA ALA A 372 -11.61 -14.70 -6.72
C ALA A 372 -11.10 -14.43 -5.28
N GLU A 373 -9.77 -14.36 -5.08
CA GLU A 373 -9.17 -13.99 -3.79
C GLU A 373 -9.51 -12.54 -3.40
N ALA A 374 -9.49 -11.59 -4.36
CA ALA A 374 -9.87 -10.20 -4.15
C ALA A 374 -11.31 -10.03 -3.64
N GLY A 375 -12.24 -10.88 -4.10
CA GLY A 375 -13.63 -10.92 -3.65
C GLY A 375 -13.80 -11.42 -2.22
N THR A 376 -12.81 -12.08 -1.62
CA THR A 376 -12.86 -12.59 -0.24
C THR A 376 -12.39 -11.54 0.77
N PRO A 377 -12.61 -11.76 2.08
CA PRO A 377 -12.05 -10.89 3.13
C PRO A 377 -10.52 -10.74 3.09
N LEU A 378 -9.79 -11.64 2.43
CA LEU A 378 -8.34 -11.51 2.22
C LEU A 378 -8.00 -10.35 1.26
N GLY A 379 -8.89 -10.04 0.33
CA GLY A 379 -8.75 -8.91 -0.58
C GLY A 379 -9.32 -7.58 -0.04
N TRP A 380 -9.80 -7.52 1.22
CA TRP A 380 -10.34 -6.28 1.78
C TRP A 380 -9.31 -5.55 2.64
N PRO A 381 -8.87 -4.35 2.27
CA PRO A 381 -7.88 -3.59 3.03
C PRO A 381 -8.23 -3.38 4.49
N ILE A 382 -9.51 -3.11 4.82
CA ILE A 382 -9.97 -2.92 6.19
C ILE A 382 -9.59 -4.07 7.13
N VAL A 383 -9.60 -5.31 6.65
CA VAL A 383 -9.23 -6.48 7.46
C VAL A 383 -7.76 -6.39 7.89
N TRP A 384 -6.90 -6.03 6.97
CA TRP A 384 -5.46 -5.89 7.21
C TRP A 384 -5.13 -4.66 8.05
N THR A 385 -5.87 -3.57 7.87
CA THR A 385 -5.79 -2.35 8.69
C THR A 385 -6.16 -2.65 10.14
N VAL A 386 -7.25 -3.38 10.37
CA VAL A 386 -7.66 -3.81 11.72
C VAL A 386 -6.65 -4.78 12.33
N ILE A 387 -6.13 -5.74 11.56
CA ILE A 387 -5.07 -6.65 12.02
C ILE A 387 -3.84 -5.85 12.45
N ALA A 388 -3.36 -4.90 11.64
CA ALA A 388 -2.23 -4.05 12.00
C ALA A 388 -2.48 -3.30 13.31
N ALA A 389 -3.67 -2.71 13.49
CA ALA A 389 -4.03 -2.01 14.71
C ALA A 389 -4.00 -2.93 15.93
N LEU A 390 -4.55 -4.14 15.83
CA LEU A 390 -4.55 -5.14 16.88
C LEU A 390 -3.13 -5.62 17.24
N LEU A 391 -2.20 -5.61 16.31
CA LEU A 391 -0.82 -6.04 16.54
C LEU A 391 0.02 -4.99 17.31
N ILE A 392 -0.34 -3.70 17.28
CA ILE A 392 0.43 -2.62 17.92
C ILE A 392 0.72 -2.90 19.40
N PRO A 393 -0.26 -3.26 20.27
CA PRO A 393 0.02 -3.48 21.69
C PRO A 393 1.00 -4.63 21.94
N ALA A 394 0.92 -5.71 21.14
CA ALA A 394 1.82 -6.85 21.26
C ALA A 394 3.23 -6.49 20.76
N ALA A 395 3.32 -5.87 19.60
CA ALA A 395 4.57 -5.39 19.04
C ALA A 395 5.27 -4.39 19.97
N TRP A 396 4.50 -3.48 20.60
CA TRP A 396 5.04 -2.52 21.55
C TRP A 396 5.60 -3.19 22.83
N ARG A 397 4.93 -4.19 23.36
CA ARG A 397 5.44 -4.95 24.51
C ARG A 397 6.77 -5.66 24.20
N ARG A 398 6.96 -6.06 22.95
CA ARG A 398 8.18 -6.76 22.47
C ARG A 398 9.13 -5.87 21.65
N ARG A 399 9.00 -4.55 21.72
CA ARG A 399 9.76 -3.60 20.92
C ARG A 399 11.29 -3.68 21.09
N ASP A 400 11.75 -4.26 22.18
CA ASP A 400 13.17 -4.45 22.47
C ASP A 400 13.71 -5.74 21.82
N GLU A 401 12.83 -6.63 21.34
CA GLU A 401 13.16 -7.80 20.53
C GLU A 401 13.12 -7.46 19.03
N ALA A 402 13.95 -8.14 18.24
CA ALA A 402 14.02 -7.89 16.79
C ALA A 402 12.67 -8.07 16.09
N ALA A 403 11.97 -9.20 16.35
CA ALA A 403 10.67 -9.48 15.74
C ALA A 403 9.61 -8.46 16.16
N GLY A 404 9.55 -8.10 17.44
CA GLY A 404 8.59 -7.11 17.94
C GLY A 404 8.84 -5.72 17.37
N SER A 405 10.11 -5.29 17.27
CA SER A 405 10.45 -3.99 16.70
C SER A 405 10.13 -3.90 15.20
N LEU A 406 10.36 -4.98 14.44
CA LEU A 406 10.01 -5.08 13.02
C LEU A 406 8.49 -5.06 12.83
N ALA A 407 7.75 -5.85 13.64
CA ALA A 407 6.29 -5.86 13.59
C ALA A 407 5.68 -4.49 13.93
N LEU A 408 6.26 -3.79 14.93
CA LEU A 408 5.81 -2.44 15.29
C LEU A 408 6.04 -1.44 14.15
N ALA A 409 7.20 -1.50 13.50
CA ALA A 409 7.50 -0.65 12.35
C ALA A 409 6.54 -0.90 11.18
N LEU A 410 6.27 -2.17 10.86
CA LEU A 410 5.33 -2.59 9.83
C LEU A 410 3.91 -2.10 10.15
N ALA A 411 3.38 -2.42 11.34
CA ALA A 411 2.03 -2.03 11.73
C ALA A 411 1.86 -0.50 11.78
N SER A 412 2.87 0.25 12.25
CA SER A 412 2.84 1.71 12.24
C SER A 412 2.85 2.27 10.83
N SER A 413 3.61 1.67 9.91
CA SER A 413 3.64 2.02 8.49
C SER A 413 2.27 1.83 7.83
N VAL A 414 1.62 0.68 8.09
CA VAL A 414 0.26 0.40 7.60
C VAL A 414 -0.73 1.44 8.10
N LEU A 415 -0.82 1.61 9.42
CA LEU A 415 -1.84 2.50 10.01
C LEU A 415 -1.70 3.95 9.55
N THR A 416 -0.47 4.42 9.33
CA THR A 416 -0.25 5.79 8.86
C THR A 416 -0.60 5.94 7.38
N LEU A 417 -0.31 4.93 6.55
CA LEU A 417 -0.70 4.91 5.14
C LEU A 417 -2.24 4.89 5.01
N GLU A 418 -2.93 3.96 5.69
CA GLU A 418 -4.38 3.84 5.61
C GLU A 418 -5.11 5.06 6.22
N ALA A 419 -4.56 5.63 7.28
CA ALA A 419 -5.09 6.88 7.83
C ALA A 419 -4.90 8.07 6.87
N SER A 420 -3.86 8.08 6.03
CA SER A 420 -3.65 9.14 5.04
C SER A 420 -4.78 9.20 4.00
N PHE A 421 -5.39 8.06 3.67
CA PHE A 421 -6.50 8.00 2.72
C PHE A 421 -7.76 8.73 3.20
N LEU A 422 -7.92 8.92 4.52
CA LEU A 422 -8.98 9.79 5.07
C LEU A 422 -8.87 11.25 4.60
N VAL A 423 -7.68 11.69 4.20
CA VAL A 423 -7.43 13.10 3.89
C VAL A 423 -7.06 13.32 2.43
N ILE A 424 -6.14 12.52 1.89
CA ILE A 424 -5.49 12.81 0.60
C ILE A 424 -5.95 11.91 -0.55
N SER A 425 -6.64 10.81 -0.31
CA SER A 425 -7.07 9.92 -1.39
C SER A 425 -8.16 10.54 -2.25
N ILE A 426 -8.11 10.24 -3.55
CA ILE A 426 -9.07 10.66 -4.56
C ILE A 426 -9.59 9.49 -5.40
N ALA A 427 -9.11 8.28 -5.15
CA ALA A 427 -9.53 7.06 -5.84
C ALA A 427 -9.44 5.84 -4.90
N SER A 428 -10.22 4.81 -5.19
CA SER A 428 -10.41 3.63 -4.32
C SER A 428 -9.83 2.35 -4.93
N ASP A 429 -8.70 2.46 -5.64
CA ASP A 429 -8.05 1.30 -6.27
C ASP A 429 -7.42 0.40 -5.21
N ILE A 430 -7.66 -0.91 -5.31
CA ILE A 430 -7.13 -1.89 -4.35
C ILE A 430 -5.60 -1.93 -4.32
N ARG A 431 -4.97 -1.63 -5.47
CA ARG A 431 -3.49 -1.62 -5.61
C ARG A 431 -2.80 -0.65 -4.65
N TYR A 432 -3.50 0.35 -4.14
CA TYR A 432 -2.97 1.29 -3.15
C TYR A 432 -2.68 0.65 -1.80
N HIS A 433 -3.29 -0.48 -1.52
CA HIS A 433 -3.22 -1.22 -0.26
C HIS A 433 -2.28 -2.43 -0.28
N LEU A 434 -1.62 -2.72 -1.42
CA LEU A 434 -0.74 -3.90 -1.57
C LEU A 434 0.37 -3.92 -0.51
N TRP A 435 0.95 -2.74 -0.20
CA TRP A 435 1.91 -2.63 0.90
C TRP A 435 1.27 -2.93 2.24
N SER A 436 0.13 -2.34 2.55
CA SER A 436 -0.57 -2.51 3.83
C SER A 436 -0.95 -3.97 4.09
N MET A 437 -1.48 -4.65 3.09
CA MET A 437 -1.84 -6.07 3.17
C MET A 437 -0.60 -6.94 3.41
N THR A 438 0.45 -6.71 2.63
CA THR A 438 1.73 -7.43 2.77
C THR A 438 2.41 -7.14 4.11
N ALA A 439 2.46 -5.88 4.52
CA ALA A 439 3.11 -5.47 5.77
C ALA A 439 2.38 -5.98 7.00
N SER A 440 1.03 -5.98 7.00
CA SER A 440 0.21 -6.56 8.06
C SER A 440 0.41 -8.07 8.15
N GLY A 441 0.46 -8.76 7.02
CA GLY A 441 0.78 -10.19 6.95
C GLY A 441 2.16 -10.51 7.53
N LEU A 442 3.18 -9.74 7.14
CA LEU A 442 4.54 -9.88 7.69
C LEU A 442 4.59 -9.57 9.20
N ALA A 443 3.89 -8.52 9.68
CA ALA A 443 3.82 -8.20 11.10
C ALA A 443 3.16 -9.33 11.91
N LEU A 444 2.09 -9.93 11.38
CA LEU A 444 1.43 -11.11 11.97
C LEU A 444 2.38 -12.30 12.05
N ILE A 445 3.12 -12.57 10.98
CA ILE A 445 4.14 -13.65 10.90
C ILE A 445 5.27 -13.39 11.91
N MET A 446 5.72 -12.14 12.08
CA MET A 446 6.75 -11.78 13.05
C MET A 446 6.32 -12.10 14.49
N LEU A 447 5.03 -11.95 14.82
CA LEU A 447 4.48 -12.17 16.16
C LEU A 447 3.80 -13.53 16.33
N SER A 448 3.86 -14.44 15.34
CA SER A 448 3.15 -15.72 15.35
C SER A 448 3.43 -16.59 16.58
N ASP A 449 4.67 -16.56 17.10
CA ASP A 449 5.03 -17.33 18.32
C ASP A 449 4.29 -16.82 19.55
N GLU A 450 4.11 -15.50 19.72
CA GLU A 450 3.33 -14.94 20.82
C GLU A 450 1.84 -15.25 20.65
N LEU A 451 1.33 -15.16 19.42
CA LEU A 451 -0.07 -15.48 19.11
C LEU A 451 -0.39 -16.92 19.53
N GLY A 452 0.48 -17.88 19.17
CA GLY A 452 0.32 -19.28 19.55
C GLY A 452 0.35 -19.51 21.06
N GLN A 453 1.26 -18.84 21.79
CA GLN A 453 1.38 -18.99 23.24
C GLN A 453 0.24 -18.34 24.02
N LYS A 454 -0.31 -17.24 23.55
CA LYS A 454 -1.33 -16.42 24.22
C LYS A 454 -2.65 -16.36 23.43
N TRP A 455 -3.00 -17.42 22.72
CA TRP A 455 -4.16 -17.45 21.81
C TRP A 455 -5.46 -16.95 22.46
N ARG A 456 -5.67 -17.24 23.77
CA ARG A 456 -6.87 -16.78 24.51
C ARG A 456 -6.96 -15.24 24.60
N ALA A 457 -5.82 -14.56 24.69
CA ALA A 457 -5.79 -13.09 24.71
C ALA A 457 -6.15 -12.47 23.34
N TRP A 458 -6.09 -13.26 22.28
CA TRP A 458 -6.40 -12.81 20.92
C TRP A 458 -7.83 -13.12 20.47
N ILE A 459 -8.62 -13.83 21.31
CA ILE A 459 -10.03 -14.13 20.99
C ILE A 459 -10.81 -12.84 20.70
N GLY A 460 -10.64 -11.80 21.54
CA GLY A 460 -11.30 -10.50 21.32
C GLY A 460 -10.91 -9.84 19.99
N GLY A 461 -9.63 -9.94 19.61
CA GLY A 461 -9.17 -9.45 18.31
C GLY A 461 -9.77 -10.23 17.13
N ALA A 462 -9.79 -11.56 17.24
CA ALA A 462 -10.41 -12.43 16.23
C ALA A 462 -11.91 -12.16 16.10
N LEU A 463 -12.61 -11.94 17.21
CA LEU A 463 -14.02 -11.54 17.21
C LEU A 463 -14.24 -10.19 16.52
N LEU A 464 -13.38 -9.20 16.77
CA LEU A 464 -13.47 -7.90 16.10
C LEU A 464 -13.28 -8.06 14.58
N VAL A 465 -12.27 -8.79 14.13
CA VAL A 465 -12.08 -9.09 12.70
C VAL A 465 -13.30 -9.81 12.15
N GLY A 466 -13.87 -10.78 12.88
CA GLY A 466 -15.10 -11.47 12.49
C GLY A 466 -16.30 -10.53 12.33
N ILE A 467 -16.46 -9.55 13.22
CA ILE A 467 -17.51 -8.51 13.13
C ILE A 467 -17.31 -7.63 11.88
N ILE A 468 -16.07 -7.18 11.62
CA ILE A 468 -15.73 -6.39 10.43
C ILE A 468 -16.06 -7.17 9.15
N VAL A 469 -15.67 -8.43 9.09
CA VAL A 469 -15.96 -9.33 7.95
C VAL A 469 -17.47 -9.55 7.80
N ALA A 470 -18.18 -9.84 8.90
CA ALA A 470 -19.63 -10.03 8.86
C ALA A 470 -20.36 -8.78 8.36
N GLY A 471 -19.97 -7.59 8.84
CA GLY A 471 -20.51 -6.31 8.36
C GLY A 471 -20.31 -6.14 6.85
N GLY A 472 -19.11 -6.38 6.35
CA GLY A 472 -18.79 -6.31 4.92
C GLY A 472 -19.56 -7.33 4.08
N LEU A 473 -19.76 -8.55 4.57
CA LEU A 473 -20.56 -9.57 3.89
C LEU A 473 -22.05 -9.16 3.84
N VAL A 474 -22.62 -8.75 4.98
CA VAL A 474 -24.03 -8.32 5.04
C VAL A 474 -24.28 -7.18 4.06
N THR A 475 -23.39 -6.20 3.98
CA THR A 475 -23.54 -5.07 3.05
C THR A 475 -23.52 -5.55 1.60
N ARG A 476 -22.58 -6.41 1.22
CA ARG A 476 -22.49 -6.97 -0.14
C ARG A 476 -23.70 -7.81 -0.55
N TYR A 477 -24.36 -8.46 0.43
CA TYR A 477 -25.62 -9.19 0.17
C TYR A 477 -26.84 -8.28 0.09
N SER A 478 -26.81 -7.08 0.68
CA SER A 478 -27.94 -6.17 0.74
C SER A 478 -27.93 -5.09 -0.33
N LEU A 479 -26.76 -4.73 -0.85
CA LEU A 479 -26.63 -3.73 -1.90
C LEU A 479 -26.64 -4.37 -3.31
N PRO A 480 -27.13 -3.64 -4.33
CA PRO A 480 -26.99 -4.05 -5.72
C PRO A 480 -25.51 -4.11 -6.10
N ALA A 481 -25.19 -4.88 -7.15
CA ALA A 481 -23.83 -4.91 -7.67
C ALA A 481 -23.43 -3.53 -8.22
N ALA A 482 -22.16 -3.17 -8.03
CA ALA A 482 -21.58 -1.99 -8.64
C ALA A 482 -21.65 -2.09 -10.18
N PRO A 483 -21.54 -0.96 -10.90
CA PRO A 483 -21.41 -0.95 -12.35
C PRO A 483 -20.26 -1.86 -12.81
N SER A 484 -20.42 -2.50 -13.98
CA SER A 484 -19.54 -3.57 -14.43
C SER A 484 -18.09 -3.16 -14.72
N ASP A 485 -17.90 -1.87 -15.01
CA ASP A 485 -16.60 -1.33 -15.38
C ASP A 485 -16.43 0.12 -14.93
N TYR A 486 -15.20 0.59 -15.03
CA TYR A 486 -14.80 1.93 -14.62
C TYR A 486 -15.54 3.04 -15.38
N GLN A 487 -15.74 2.89 -16.69
CA GLN A 487 -16.43 3.90 -17.50
C GLN A 487 -17.92 3.96 -17.14
N ALA A 488 -18.54 2.81 -16.89
CA ALA A 488 -19.92 2.78 -16.40
C ALA A 488 -20.05 3.47 -15.03
N MET A 489 -19.05 3.36 -14.16
CA MET A 489 -19.01 4.07 -12.86
C MET A 489 -18.98 5.59 -13.02
N ILE A 490 -18.29 6.12 -14.03
CA ILE A 490 -18.24 7.58 -14.28
C ILE A 490 -19.65 8.14 -14.49
N HIS A 491 -20.50 7.43 -15.23
CA HIS A 491 -21.82 7.87 -15.64
C HIS A 491 -22.95 7.37 -14.74
N ALA A 492 -22.73 6.40 -13.85
CA ALA A 492 -23.73 5.87 -12.95
C ALA A 492 -24.29 6.95 -12.00
N PRO A 493 -25.53 6.86 -11.53
CA PRO A 493 -26.02 7.65 -10.41
C PRO A 493 -25.13 7.44 -9.17
N SER A 494 -25.02 8.47 -8.32
CA SER A 494 -24.39 8.29 -7.00
C SER A 494 -25.30 7.41 -6.14
N GLY A 495 -24.81 6.29 -5.61
CA GLY A 495 -25.53 5.43 -4.70
C GLY A 495 -25.72 6.06 -3.32
#